data_b9cee0e8f7e697ae5a00ca4b95aab32e
#
_entry.id   b9cee0e8f7e697ae5a00ca4b95aab32e
#
_cell.length_a   1.000
_cell.length_b   1.000
_cell.length_c   1.000
_cell.angle_alpha   90.00
_cell.angle_beta   90.00
_cell.angle_gamma   90.00
#
_symmetry.space_group_name_H-M   'P 1'
#
loop_
_entity.id
_entity.type
_entity.pdbx_description
1 polymer ?
#
loop_
_entity_poly.entity_id
_entity_poly.type
_entity_poly.pdbx_seq_one_letter_code
_entity_poly.pdbx_strand_id
1 'polypeptide(L)'
;MRRKIFCVFAVVLLLLFFCVSAGARGEAIGWYCARNREHKQPIADSNLAYVEEYGGYYIDKKHGDDSTEKVVYLTFDAGYENGNIEKILDVMKTEDVKGAFFILGNLITKNTELVKRMAAEGHTVCNHTNRHRDMTLVASKEEFGAELESLEALYREYVGGEIAKYYRPPEGRFNEATMRYASELGYKTIFWSFAYADWDNAKQPSAEAAKKKIMDNIHNGAVILLHPTSATNAEILGDVIRELKAQGFSFGTLDGLTGQNNETDIS
;
A
#
# COMPACT_ATOMS: atom_id res chain seq x y z
N MET A 1 9.11 55.69 -37.28
CA MET A 1 9.52 54.25 -37.34
C MET A 1 9.91 53.60 -36.00
N ARG A 2 9.63 54.19 -34.82
CA ARG A 2 10.05 53.64 -33.49
C ARG A 2 8.95 52.95 -32.68
N ARG A 3 7.70 52.92 -33.15
CA ARG A 3 6.57 52.32 -32.42
C ARG A 3 6.22 50.86 -32.78
N LYS A 4 6.75 50.31 -33.86
CA LYS A 4 6.43 48.94 -34.32
C LYS A 4 7.38 47.84 -33.76
N ILE A 5 8.55 48.22 -33.23
CA ILE A 5 9.55 47.28 -32.73
C ILE A 5 9.23 46.85 -31.28
N PHE A 6 8.52 47.67 -30.49
CA PHE A 6 8.21 47.38 -29.08
C PHE A 6 7.10 46.34 -28.92
N CYS A 7 6.18 46.20 -29.88
CA CYS A 7 5.09 45.21 -29.80
C CYS A 7 5.54 43.78 -30.14
N VAL A 8 6.60 43.62 -30.94
CA VAL A 8 7.08 42.28 -31.32
C VAL A 8 7.86 41.61 -30.18
N PHE A 9 8.60 42.39 -29.36
CA PHE A 9 9.32 41.87 -28.21
C PHE A 9 8.41 41.46 -27.04
N ALA A 10 7.28 42.13 -26.83
CA ALA A 10 6.32 41.79 -25.79
C ALA A 10 5.56 40.48 -26.09
N VAL A 11 5.28 40.20 -27.38
CA VAL A 11 4.59 38.96 -27.77
C VAL A 11 5.52 37.74 -27.69
N VAL A 12 6.80 37.90 -27.98
CA VAL A 12 7.79 36.79 -27.85
C VAL A 12 8.08 36.46 -26.39
N LEU A 13 8.05 37.44 -25.48
CA LEU A 13 8.22 37.17 -24.04
C LEU A 13 7.00 36.50 -23.42
N LEU A 14 5.78 36.74 -23.90
CA LEU A 14 4.58 36.05 -23.41
C LEU A 14 4.48 34.61 -23.89
N LEU A 15 5.07 34.26 -25.02
CA LEU A 15 5.08 32.87 -25.53
C LEU A 15 6.12 32.01 -24.88
N LEU A 16 7.13 32.56 -24.19
CA LEU A 16 8.14 31.81 -23.45
C LEU A 16 7.68 31.41 -22.04
N PHE A 17 6.60 32.00 -21.51
CA PHE A 17 6.05 31.66 -20.20
C PHE A 17 4.99 30.55 -20.23
N PHE A 18 4.53 30.13 -21.41
CA PHE A 18 3.54 29.05 -21.56
C PHE A 18 4.14 27.67 -21.90
N CYS A 19 5.46 27.54 -21.94
CA CYS A 19 6.14 26.28 -22.28
C CYS A 19 6.76 25.56 -21.09
N VAL A 20 6.33 25.83 -19.86
CA VAL A 20 6.83 25.09 -18.68
C VAL A 20 5.65 24.54 -17.90
N SER A 21 5.00 23.53 -18.41
CA SER A 21 4.32 22.50 -17.62
C SER A 21 3.72 21.38 -18.48
N ALA A 22 4.42 20.93 -19.51
CA ALA A 22 4.30 19.52 -19.86
C ALA A 22 5.26 18.78 -18.93
N GLY A 23 4.92 18.75 -17.63
CA GLY A 23 5.57 17.86 -16.69
C GLY A 23 5.49 16.48 -17.30
N ALA A 24 6.64 15.89 -17.61
CA ALA A 24 6.72 14.55 -18.14
C ALA A 24 5.98 13.63 -17.17
N ARG A 25 4.73 13.28 -17.52
CA ARG A 25 4.04 12.15 -16.88
C ARG A 25 4.92 10.96 -17.26
N GLY A 26 5.76 10.50 -16.33
CA GLY A 26 6.54 9.31 -16.54
C GLY A 26 5.62 8.15 -16.90
N GLU A 27 6.10 7.22 -17.68
CA GLU A 27 5.34 6.01 -18.03
C GLU A 27 4.85 5.33 -16.76
N ALA A 28 3.57 4.94 -16.74
CA ALA A 28 2.98 4.24 -15.62
C ALA A 28 3.52 2.80 -15.56
N ILE A 29 4.02 2.40 -14.42
CA ILE A 29 4.56 1.07 -14.15
C ILE A 29 3.58 0.35 -13.21
N GLY A 30 3.26 -0.91 -13.47
CA GLY A 30 2.61 -1.80 -12.51
C GLY A 30 3.67 -2.45 -11.62
N TRP A 31 3.49 -2.38 -10.30
CA TRP A 31 4.41 -3.01 -9.36
C TRP A 31 4.49 -4.52 -9.57
N TYR A 32 5.70 -5.01 -9.61
CA TYR A 32 5.99 -6.42 -9.72
C TYR A 32 7.40 -6.69 -9.18
N CYS A 33 7.60 -7.81 -8.53
CA CYS A 33 8.92 -8.35 -8.20
C CYS A 33 9.02 -9.83 -8.58
N ALA A 34 10.19 -10.25 -9.05
CA ALA A 34 10.41 -11.63 -9.49
C ALA A 34 10.54 -12.54 -8.27
N ARG A 35 9.53 -13.40 -8.08
CA ARG A 35 9.54 -14.42 -7.03
C ARG A 35 10.36 -15.65 -7.45
N ASN A 36 10.89 -16.35 -6.46
CA ASN A 36 11.60 -17.62 -6.66
C ASN A 36 10.93 -18.75 -5.88
N ARG A 37 11.36 -19.98 -6.09
CA ARG A 37 10.84 -21.17 -5.40
C ARG A 37 11.73 -21.62 -4.22
N GLU A 38 12.71 -20.81 -3.86
CA GLU A 38 13.69 -21.12 -2.82
C GLU A 38 13.33 -20.49 -1.48
N HIS A 39 12.14 -19.86 -1.36
CA HIS A 39 11.71 -19.10 -0.19
C HIS A 39 12.66 -17.94 0.18
N LYS A 40 13.37 -17.40 -0.81
CA LYS A 40 14.23 -16.23 -0.66
C LYS A 40 13.51 -14.96 -1.03
N GLN A 41 14.01 -13.85 -0.50
CA GLN A 41 13.49 -12.53 -0.83
C GLN A 41 13.54 -12.27 -2.34
N PRO A 42 12.45 -11.80 -2.95
CA PRO A 42 12.46 -11.42 -4.35
C PRO A 42 13.24 -10.12 -4.56
N ILE A 43 13.75 -9.95 -5.76
CA ILE A 43 14.49 -8.76 -6.16
C ILE A 43 13.60 -7.95 -7.12
N ALA A 44 13.43 -6.67 -6.86
CA ALA A 44 12.83 -5.75 -7.82
C ALA A 44 13.81 -5.47 -8.96
N ASP A 45 13.30 -5.05 -10.11
CA ASP A 45 14.12 -4.68 -11.26
C ASP A 45 15.04 -3.50 -10.88
N SER A 46 16.28 -3.52 -11.33
CA SER A 46 17.30 -2.51 -11.01
C SER A 46 16.93 -1.09 -11.45
N ASN A 47 16.09 -0.95 -12.48
CA ASN A 47 15.57 0.33 -12.92
C ASN A 47 14.51 0.94 -11.94
N LEU A 48 14.10 0.18 -10.91
CA LEU A 48 13.16 0.60 -9.86
C LEU A 48 13.87 1.00 -8.55
N ALA A 49 15.19 1.19 -8.56
CA ALA A 49 15.96 1.59 -7.36
C ALA A 49 15.40 2.87 -6.70
N TYR A 50 14.87 3.81 -7.51
CA TYR A 50 14.24 5.02 -7.01
C TYR A 50 13.01 4.76 -6.09
N VAL A 51 12.39 3.59 -6.16
CA VAL A 51 11.28 3.22 -5.27
C VAL A 51 11.74 3.30 -3.82
N GLU A 52 12.89 2.74 -3.50
CA GLU A 52 13.46 2.78 -2.14
C GLU A 52 13.98 4.18 -1.78
N GLU A 53 14.57 4.91 -2.73
CA GLU A 53 15.04 6.29 -2.55
C GLU A 53 13.90 7.23 -2.13
N TYR A 54 12.69 7.03 -2.65
CA TYR A 54 11.49 7.77 -2.27
C TYR A 54 10.67 7.11 -1.15
N GLY A 55 11.29 6.23 -0.35
CA GLY A 55 10.63 5.63 0.81
C GLY A 55 9.57 4.59 0.45
N GLY A 56 9.80 3.81 -0.60
CA GLY A 56 9.01 2.64 -0.97
C GLY A 56 9.54 1.36 -0.33
N TYR A 57 8.63 0.52 0.16
CA TYR A 57 8.95 -0.75 0.84
C TYR A 57 8.13 -1.88 0.20
N TYR A 58 8.74 -3.04 0.01
CA TYR A 58 8.08 -4.24 -0.50
C TYR A 58 8.57 -5.54 0.16
N ILE A 59 9.70 -5.47 0.86
CA ILE A 59 10.31 -6.52 1.67
C ILE A 59 10.95 -5.90 2.91
N ASP A 60 11.13 -6.69 3.94
CA ASP A 60 11.95 -6.32 5.09
C ASP A 60 13.39 -6.82 4.90
N LYS A 61 14.29 -5.92 4.53
CA LYS A 61 15.71 -6.24 4.32
C LYS A 61 16.45 -6.51 5.63
N LYS A 62 15.94 -6.04 6.77
CA LYS A 62 16.53 -6.31 8.07
C LYS A 62 16.38 -7.78 8.43
N HIS A 63 15.20 -8.36 8.12
CA HIS A 63 14.94 -9.78 8.29
C HIS A 63 15.08 -10.48 6.92
N GLY A 64 16.28 -10.42 6.34
CA GLY A 64 16.62 -11.04 5.06
C GLY A 64 16.82 -12.56 5.16
N ASP A 65 17.29 -13.16 4.07
CA ASP A 65 17.43 -14.61 3.92
C ASP A 65 18.38 -15.25 4.96
N ASP A 66 19.37 -14.50 5.44
CA ASP A 66 20.36 -14.96 6.43
C ASP A 66 19.94 -14.67 7.89
N SER A 67 18.78 -14.01 8.11
CA SER A 67 18.31 -13.70 9.47
C SER A 67 17.75 -14.94 10.16
N THR A 68 18.10 -15.09 11.44
CA THR A 68 17.51 -16.13 12.31
C THR A 68 16.10 -15.79 12.79
N GLU A 69 15.75 -14.49 12.79
CA GLU A 69 14.41 -14.01 13.11
C GLU A 69 13.55 -14.06 11.85
N LYS A 70 12.42 -14.75 11.93
CA LYS A 70 11.47 -14.87 10.83
C LYS A 70 10.30 -13.93 11.03
N VAL A 71 10.10 -12.99 10.11
CA VAL A 71 9.02 -12.00 10.19
C VAL A 71 8.27 -11.94 8.87
N VAL A 72 6.95 -11.78 8.94
CA VAL A 72 6.08 -11.48 7.79
C VAL A 72 5.13 -10.35 8.14
N TYR A 73 4.62 -9.66 7.13
CA TYR A 73 3.74 -8.50 7.25
C TYR A 73 2.44 -8.78 6.52
N LEU A 74 1.33 -8.87 7.26
CA LEU A 74 0.01 -9.02 6.65
C LEU A 74 -0.54 -7.65 6.26
N THR A 75 -0.86 -7.47 4.99
CA THR A 75 -1.44 -6.25 4.48
C THR A 75 -2.65 -6.53 3.60
N PHE A 76 -3.65 -5.65 3.68
CA PHE A 76 -4.95 -5.83 3.04
C PHE A 76 -5.37 -4.57 2.29
N ASP A 77 -5.83 -4.70 1.04
CA ASP A 77 -6.46 -3.61 0.29
C ASP A 77 -7.98 -3.75 0.41
N ALA A 78 -8.62 -2.77 1.06
CA ALA A 78 -10.02 -2.86 1.51
C ALA A 78 -10.85 -1.66 1.03
N GLY A 79 -11.65 -1.86 -0.01
CA GLY A 79 -12.48 -0.80 -0.58
C GLY A 79 -13.96 -0.86 -0.17
N TYR A 80 -14.46 -2.01 0.22
CA TYR A 80 -15.86 -2.24 0.62
C TYR A 80 -15.97 -3.50 1.48
N GLU A 81 -17.08 -3.65 2.20
CA GLU A 81 -17.42 -4.84 2.99
C GLU A 81 -18.44 -5.71 2.26
N ASN A 82 -18.25 -7.02 2.32
CA ASN A 82 -19.16 -8.03 1.78
C ASN A 82 -19.39 -9.21 2.75
N GLY A 83 -19.14 -9.01 4.05
CA GLY A 83 -19.24 -10.00 5.11
C GLY A 83 -17.94 -10.78 5.36
N ASN A 84 -16.84 -10.45 4.71
CA ASN A 84 -15.57 -11.16 4.85
C ASN A 84 -14.52 -10.37 5.64
N ILE A 85 -14.51 -9.03 5.60
CA ILE A 85 -13.57 -8.23 6.40
C ILE A 85 -13.81 -8.47 7.90
N GLU A 86 -15.07 -8.54 8.32
CA GLU A 86 -15.41 -8.82 9.71
C GLU A 86 -14.86 -10.17 10.17
N LYS A 87 -14.98 -11.22 9.35
CA LYS A 87 -14.42 -12.56 9.63
C LYS A 87 -12.90 -12.53 9.71
N ILE A 88 -12.24 -11.77 8.83
CA ILE A 88 -10.78 -11.60 8.86
C ILE A 88 -10.34 -10.94 10.16
N LEU A 89 -11.03 -9.89 10.61
CA LEU A 89 -10.76 -9.25 11.90
C LEU A 89 -10.97 -10.20 13.07
N ASP A 90 -12.04 -11.03 13.05
CA ASP A 90 -12.29 -12.05 14.07
C ASP A 90 -11.15 -13.07 14.16
N VAL A 91 -10.68 -13.54 13.01
CA VAL A 91 -9.53 -14.45 12.93
C VAL A 91 -8.27 -13.80 13.46
N MET A 92 -7.95 -12.58 13.02
CA MET A 92 -6.74 -11.87 13.46
C MET A 92 -6.75 -11.58 14.95
N LYS A 93 -7.92 -11.26 15.51
CA LYS A 93 -8.10 -11.09 16.95
C LYS A 93 -7.88 -12.41 17.70
N THR A 94 -8.47 -13.50 17.21
CA THR A 94 -8.34 -14.83 17.82
C THR A 94 -6.90 -15.34 17.81
N GLU A 95 -6.21 -15.08 16.72
CA GLU A 95 -4.81 -15.48 16.55
C GLU A 95 -3.81 -14.46 17.13
N ASP A 96 -4.28 -13.37 17.73
CA ASP A 96 -3.45 -12.27 18.25
C ASP A 96 -2.40 -11.78 17.23
N VAL A 97 -2.87 -11.41 16.03
CA VAL A 97 -2.03 -10.92 14.94
C VAL A 97 -2.54 -9.55 14.49
N LYS A 98 -1.62 -8.61 14.30
CA LYS A 98 -1.94 -7.30 13.73
C LYS A 98 -1.55 -7.26 12.26
N GLY A 99 -2.23 -6.41 11.50
CA GLY A 99 -1.95 -6.18 10.08
C GLY A 99 -2.23 -4.75 9.68
N ALA A 100 -1.97 -4.42 8.42
CA ALA A 100 -2.22 -3.10 7.87
C ALA A 100 -3.34 -3.16 6.82
N PHE A 101 -4.31 -2.26 6.94
CA PHE A 101 -5.44 -2.15 6.02
C PHE A 101 -5.33 -0.85 5.23
N PHE A 102 -5.09 -0.96 3.93
CA PHE A 102 -5.11 0.15 2.99
C PHE A 102 -6.55 0.34 2.51
N ILE A 103 -7.19 1.41 2.98
CA ILE A 103 -8.64 1.58 2.83
C ILE A 103 -9.02 2.70 1.87
N LEU A 104 -10.21 2.60 1.30
CA LEU A 104 -10.86 3.63 0.47
C LEU A 104 -11.90 4.42 1.27
N GLY A 105 -12.23 5.63 0.79
CA GLY A 105 -13.28 6.47 1.40
C GLY A 105 -14.64 5.79 1.46
N ASN A 106 -14.97 4.95 0.49
CA ASN A 106 -16.22 4.19 0.49
C ASN A 106 -16.36 3.25 1.71
N LEU A 107 -15.25 2.61 2.12
CA LEU A 107 -15.27 1.75 3.30
C LEU A 107 -15.51 2.58 4.58
N ILE A 108 -14.86 3.75 4.70
CA ILE A 108 -15.05 4.64 5.86
C ILE A 108 -16.52 5.06 5.98
N THR A 109 -17.11 5.57 4.89
CA THR A 109 -18.44 6.17 4.93
C THR A 109 -19.58 5.17 5.06
N LYS A 110 -19.40 3.95 4.52
CA LYS A 110 -20.45 2.91 4.55
C LYS A 110 -20.30 1.90 5.68
N ASN A 111 -19.09 1.74 6.19
CA ASN A 111 -18.75 0.73 7.21
C ASN A 111 -17.89 1.33 8.34
N THR A 112 -18.30 2.52 8.82
CA THR A 112 -17.55 3.32 9.82
C THR A 112 -17.17 2.49 11.04
N GLU A 113 -18.10 1.73 11.60
CA GLU A 113 -17.85 0.93 12.81
C GLU A 113 -16.83 -0.18 12.57
N LEU A 114 -16.76 -0.72 11.36
CA LEU A 114 -15.75 -1.69 10.97
C LEU A 114 -14.35 -1.05 10.91
N VAL A 115 -14.24 0.16 10.37
CA VAL A 115 -12.95 0.89 10.34
C VAL A 115 -12.53 1.32 11.74
N LYS A 116 -13.46 1.74 12.59
CA LYS A 116 -13.18 1.99 14.02
C LYS A 116 -12.68 0.73 14.73
N ARG A 117 -13.29 -0.42 14.43
CA ARG A 117 -12.88 -1.72 14.96
C ARG A 117 -11.44 -2.05 14.54
N MET A 118 -11.06 -1.84 13.27
CA MET A 118 -9.68 -2.04 12.81
C MET A 118 -8.68 -1.26 13.68
N ALA A 119 -8.94 0.05 13.88
CA ALA A 119 -8.08 0.90 14.69
C ALA A 119 -8.07 0.46 16.17
N ALA A 120 -9.24 0.18 16.76
CA ALA A 120 -9.36 -0.21 18.16
C ALA A 120 -8.72 -1.57 18.49
N GLU A 121 -8.68 -2.49 17.52
CA GLU A 121 -8.00 -3.78 17.65
C GLU A 121 -6.50 -3.70 17.36
N GLY A 122 -5.95 -2.48 17.11
CA GLY A 122 -4.51 -2.23 16.94
C GLY A 122 -3.97 -2.55 15.55
N HIS A 123 -4.84 -2.62 14.54
CA HIS A 123 -4.41 -2.70 13.15
C HIS A 123 -4.00 -1.31 12.63
N THR A 124 -3.01 -1.25 11.74
CA THR A 124 -2.63 -0.01 11.09
C THR A 124 -3.61 0.30 9.97
N VAL A 125 -4.33 1.42 10.06
CA VAL A 125 -5.22 1.87 8.97
C VAL A 125 -4.45 2.84 8.09
N CYS A 126 -4.39 2.56 6.78
CA CYS A 126 -3.50 3.18 5.81
C CYS A 126 -4.28 3.75 4.62
N ASN A 127 -3.65 4.65 3.88
CA ASN A 127 -4.25 5.35 2.74
C ASN A 127 -4.12 4.55 1.43
N HIS A 128 -5.27 4.22 0.82
CA HIS A 128 -5.34 3.60 -0.52
C HIS A 128 -6.01 4.52 -1.54
N THR A 129 -5.95 5.84 -1.33
CA THR A 129 -6.72 6.90 -2.00
C THR A 129 -8.20 6.91 -1.59
N ASN A 130 -8.89 8.00 -1.87
CA ASN A 130 -10.31 8.10 -1.58
C ASN A 130 -11.17 7.28 -2.55
N ARG A 131 -10.82 7.27 -3.85
CA ARG A 131 -11.67 6.76 -4.94
C ARG A 131 -11.03 5.64 -5.76
N HIS A 132 -9.93 5.05 -5.31
CA HIS A 132 -9.16 4.05 -6.06
C HIS A 132 -8.73 4.56 -7.45
N ARG A 133 -8.32 5.82 -7.51
CA ARG A 133 -7.93 6.47 -8.75
C ARG A 133 -6.53 6.03 -9.18
N ASP A 134 -6.30 5.89 -10.49
CA ASP A 134 -4.95 5.76 -11.04
C ASP A 134 -4.17 7.07 -10.81
N MET A 135 -3.27 7.06 -9.83
CA MET A 135 -2.53 8.25 -9.41
C MET A 135 -1.42 8.65 -10.39
N THR A 136 -1.09 7.81 -11.36
CA THR A 136 -0.14 8.17 -12.44
C THR A 136 -0.73 9.18 -13.44
N LEU A 137 -2.05 9.36 -13.40
CA LEU A 137 -2.78 10.28 -14.28
C LEU A 137 -2.97 11.67 -13.68
N VAL A 138 -2.59 11.91 -12.42
CA VAL A 138 -2.68 13.24 -11.80
C VAL A 138 -1.70 14.22 -12.44
N ALA A 139 -2.10 15.48 -12.52
CA ALA A 139 -1.33 16.49 -13.21
C ALA A 139 -0.21 17.08 -12.35
N SER A 140 -0.36 17.05 -11.03
CA SER A 140 0.57 17.70 -10.10
C SER A 140 0.59 17.03 -8.71
N LYS A 141 1.55 17.47 -7.87
CA LYS A 141 1.62 17.07 -6.46
C LYS A 141 0.39 17.53 -5.67
N GLU A 142 -0.13 18.69 -5.99
CA GLU A 142 -1.32 19.25 -5.33
C GLU A 142 -2.54 18.37 -5.60
N GLU A 143 -2.73 17.92 -6.86
CA GLU A 143 -3.82 17.00 -7.21
C GLU A 143 -3.62 15.63 -6.55
N PHE A 144 -2.39 15.14 -6.51
CA PHE A 144 -2.03 13.91 -5.81
C PHE A 144 -2.34 14.04 -4.30
N GLY A 145 -1.88 15.11 -3.66
CA GLY A 145 -2.12 15.38 -2.24
C GLY A 145 -3.61 15.51 -1.91
N ALA A 146 -4.38 16.22 -2.74
CA ALA A 146 -5.81 16.40 -2.52
C ALA A 146 -6.59 15.07 -2.49
N GLU A 147 -6.20 14.07 -3.28
CA GLU A 147 -6.83 12.75 -3.26
C GLU A 147 -6.53 12.01 -1.94
N LEU A 148 -5.28 12.10 -1.44
CA LEU A 148 -4.91 11.50 -0.15
C LEU A 148 -5.54 12.24 1.04
N GLU A 149 -5.50 13.59 1.04
CA GLU A 149 -6.10 14.42 2.07
C GLU A 149 -7.61 14.24 2.18
N SER A 150 -8.28 14.00 1.06
CA SER A 150 -9.74 13.75 1.06
C SER A 150 -10.09 12.47 1.84
N LEU A 151 -9.24 11.44 1.81
CA LEU A 151 -9.41 10.23 2.63
C LEU A 151 -9.08 10.52 4.10
N GLU A 152 -7.98 11.26 4.37
CA GLU A 152 -7.62 11.67 5.73
C GLU A 152 -8.75 12.46 6.40
N ALA A 153 -9.38 13.37 5.66
CA ALA A 153 -10.51 14.16 6.16
C ALA A 153 -11.70 13.27 6.54
N LEU A 154 -12.05 12.29 5.69
CA LEU A 154 -13.10 11.31 6.01
C LEU A 154 -12.72 10.49 7.25
N TYR A 155 -11.48 10.05 7.35
CA TYR A 155 -11.03 9.28 8.51
C TYR A 155 -11.15 10.10 9.81
N ARG A 156 -10.69 11.36 9.82
CA ARG A 156 -10.85 12.26 10.98
C ARG A 156 -12.30 12.48 11.35
N GLU A 157 -13.17 12.69 10.36
CA GLU A 157 -14.60 12.98 10.57
C GLU A 157 -15.35 11.77 11.13
N TYR A 158 -15.16 10.58 10.55
CA TYR A 158 -16.00 9.41 10.85
C TYR A 158 -15.38 8.48 11.91
N VAL A 159 -14.06 8.37 11.95
CA VAL A 159 -13.34 7.42 12.83
C VAL A 159 -12.72 8.14 14.03
N GLY A 160 -12.16 9.32 13.79
CA GLY A 160 -11.42 10.11 14.77
C GLY A 160 -9.91 9.84 14.71
N GLY A 161 -9.10 10.83 15.12
CA GLY A 161 -7.65 10.75 15.04
C GLY A 161 -7.10 10.89 13.61
N GLU A 162 -5.87 10.45 13.41
CA GLU A 162 -5.17 10.55 12.12
C GLU A 162 -4.96 9.16 11.53
N ILE A 163 -5.11 9.05 10.20
CA ILE A 163 -4.75 7.84 9.46
C ILE A 163 -3.22 7.74 9.38
N ALA A 164 -2.68 6.53 9.42
CA ALA A 164 -1.23 6.34 9.34
C ALA A 164 -0.68 6.80 7.97
N LYS A 165 0.51 7.39 7.98
CA LYS A 165 1.17 7.94 6.77
C LYS A 165 1.83 6.84 5.91
N TYR A 166 1.09 5.76 5.70
CA TYR A 166 1.39 4.70 4.75
C TYR A 166 0.42 4.77 3.58
N TYR A 167 0.96 4.70 2.38
CA TYR A 167 0.22 4.77 1.13
C TYR A 167 0.47 3.53 0.29
N ARG A 168 -0.57 3.02 -0.35
CA ARG A 168 -0.43 2.02 -1.41
C ARG A 168 -1.11 2.53 -2.66
N PRO A 169 -0.39 2.59 -3.81
CA PRO A 169 -0.99 3.01 -5.06
C PRO A 169 -2.04 1.99 -5.52
N PRO A 170 -3.23 2.45 -5.97
CA PRO A 170 -4.23 1.58 -6.58
C PRO A 170 -3.64 0.72 -7.69
N GLU A 171 -4.00 -0.57 -7.71
CA GLU A 171 -3.49 -1.57 -8.66
C GLU A 171 -1.95 -1.72 -8.67
N GLY A 172 -1.25 -1.15 -7.69
CA GLY A 172 0.20 -1.05 -7.70
C GLY A 172 0.75 -0.18 -8.83
N ARG A 173 -0.06 0.70 -9.42
CA ARG A 173 0.35 1.58 -10.53
C ARG A 173 1.02 2.85 -10.00
N PHE A 174 2.22 3.09 -10.48
CA PHE A 174 3.05 4.22 -10.06
C PHE A 174 3.96 4.72 -11.18
N ASN A 175 4.61 5.82 -10.97
CA ASN A 175 5.77 6.31 -11.69
C ASN A 175 6.67 7.10 -10.72
N GLU A 176 7.85 7.50 -11.17
CA GLU A 176 8.79 8.22 -10.31
C GLU A 176 8.19 9.49 -9.70
N ALA A 177 7.38 10.24 -10.47
CA ALA A 177 6.75 11.45 -9.96
C ALA A 177 5.78 11.16 -8.80
N THR A 178 4.94 10.11 -8.91
CA THR A 178 4.01 9.74 -7.83
C THR A 178 4.73 9.22 -6.60
N MET A 179 5.85 8.51 -6.75
CA MET A 179 6.71 8.09 -5.63
C MET A 179 7.28 9.30 -4.90
N ARG A 180 7.82 10.26 -5.65
CA ARG A 180 8.34 11.52 -5.09
C ARG A 180 7.25 12.32 -4.39
N TYR A 181 6.05 12.46 -5.00
CA TYR A 181 4.93 13.18 -4.38
C TYR A 181 4.52 12.55 -3.05
N ALA A 182 4.38 11.24 -2.99
CA ALA A 182 4.06 10.54 -1.74
C ALA A 182 5.13 10.81 -0.65
N SER A 183 6.40 10.68 -1.00
CA SER A 183 7.53 10.95 -0.10
C SER A 183 7.55 12.41 0.40
N GLU A 184 7.39 13.39 -0.48
CA GLU A 184 7.34 14.82 -0.13
C GLU A 184 6.14 15.19 0.75
N LEU A 185 5.05 14.42 0.69
CA LEU A 185 3.86 14.57 1.56
C LEU A 185 3.99 13.76 2.87
N GLY A 186 5.15 13.18 3.14
CA GLY A 186 5.44 12.43 4.35
C GLY A 186 4.91 11.00 4.37
N TYR A 187 4.44 10.48 3.23
CA TYR A 187 4.00 9.10 3.13
C TYR A 187 5.15 8.15 2.80
N LYS A 188 5.07 6.95 3.37
CA LYS A 188 5.85 5.80 2.93
C LYS A 188 4.98 4.95 2.02
N THR A 189 5.49 4.62 0.84
CA THR A 189 4.76 3.80 -0.13
C THR A 189 5.00 2.33 0.16
N ILE A 190 3.95 1.56 0.39
CA ILE A 190 4.04 0.14 0.73
C ILE A 190 3.53 -0.70 -0.44
N PHE A 191 4.43 -1.36 -1.11
CA PHE A 191 4.14 -2.41 -2.09
C PHE A 191 4.07 -3.79 -1.40
N TRP A 192 4.31 -4.86 -2.14
CA TRP A 192 4.29 -6.23 -1.65
C TRP A 192 5.36 -7.07 -2.33
N SER A 193 5.80 -8.11 -1.68
CA SER A 193 6.66 -9.15 -2.26
C SER A 193 5.87 -10.39 -2.67
N PHE A 194 4.67 -10.57 -2.09
CA PHE A 194 3.76 -11.62 -2.45
C PHE A 194 2.33 -11.10 -2.57
N ALA A 195 1.66 -11.45 -3.67
CA ALA A 195 0.23 -11.32 -3.90
C ALA A 195 -0.22 -12.42 -4.85
N TYR A 196 -1.52 -12.68 -4.88
CA TYR A 196 -2.12 -13.56 -5.90
C TYR A 196 -3.48 -13.01 -6.33
N ALA A 197 -4.08 -13.61 -7.37
CA ALA A 197 -5.36 -13.16 -7.89
C ALA A 197 -6.51 -13.61 -6.97
N ASP A 198 -6.83 -12.79 -5.97
CA ASP A 198 -7.86 -13.00 -4.96
C ASP A 198 -8.94 -11.89 -4.96
N TRP A 199 -8.77 -10.86 -5.78
CA TRP A 199 -9.67 -9.70 -5.85
C TRP A 199 -10.97 -9.97 -6.64
N ASP A 200 -10.98 -10.95 -7.54
CA ASP A 200 -12.18 -11.29 -8.32
C ASP A 200 -13.07 -12.26 -7.54
N ASN A 201 -14.09 -11.73 -6.89
CA ASN A 201 -15.02 -12.53 -6.07
C ASN A 201 -15.81 -13.58 -6.90
N ALA A 202 -15.84 -13.45 -8.22
CA ALA A 202 -16.47 -14.43 -9.11
C ALA A 202 -15.52 -15.57 -9.50
N LYS A 203 -14.21 -15.43 -9.25
CA LYS A 203 -13.16 -16.39 -9.68
C LYS A 203 -12.19 -16.69 -8.54
N GLN A 204 -12.72 -17.04 -7.38
CA GLN A 204 -11.91 -17.40 -6.23
C GLN A 204 -11.24 -18.77 -6.43
N PRO A 205 -9.94 -18.91 -6.09
CA PRO A 205 -9.31 -20.24 -6.03
C PRO A 205 -9.91 -21.05 -4.88
N SER A 206 -9.77 -22.38 -4.93
CA SER A 206 -10.11 -23.20 -3.76
C SER A 206 -9.24 -22.88 -2.55
N ALA A 207 -9.75 -23.11 -1.34
CA ALA A 207 -9.03 -22.92 -0.09
C ALA A 207 -7.65 -23.60 -0.10
N GLU A 208 -7.60 -24.86 -0.53
CA GLU A 208 -6.35 -25.62 -0.66
C GLU A 208 -5.36 -24.98 -1.63
N ALA A 209 -5.82 -24.57 -2.83
CA ALA A 209 -4.96 -23.96 -3.85
C ALA A 209 -4.44 -22.59 -3.40
N ALA A 210 -5.27 -21.80 -2.73
CA ALA A 210 -4.88 -20.49 -2.20
C ALA A 210 -3.85 -20.63 -1.07
N LYS A 211 -4.13 -21.48 -0.07
CA LYS A 211 -3.21 -21.77 1.03
C LYS A 211 -1.87 -22.27 0.50
N LYS A 212 -1.88 -23.27 -0.39
CA LYS A 212 -0.67 -23.78 -1.02
C LYS A 212 0.11 -22.66 -1.73
N LYS A 213 -0.58 -21.79 -2.46
CA LYS A 213 0.07 -20.69 -3.17
C LYS A 213 0.74 -19.70 -2.22
N ILE A 214 0.13 -19.39 -1.08
CA ILE A 214 0.75 -18.55 -0.05
C ILE A 214 1.99 -19.26 0.50
N MET A 215 1.84 -20.49 0.97
CA MET A 215 2.92 -21.23 1.63
C MET A 215 4.12 -21.51 0.70
N ASP A 216 3.89 -21.82 -0.58
CA ASP A 216 4.94 -22.06 -1.57
C ASP A 216 5.78 -20.79 -1.89
N ASN A 217 5.26 -19.60 -1.57
CA ASN A 217 5.92 -18.33 -1.93
C ASN A 217 6.31 -17.48 -0.72
N ILE A 218 6.06 -17.97 0.50
CA ILE A 218 6.45 -17.24 1.69
C ILE A 218 7.98 -17.23 1.82
N HIS A 219 8.50 -16.10 2.25
CA HIS A 219 9.93 -15.91 2.54
C HIS A 219 10.08 -15.01 3.76
N ASN A 220 11.27 -14.96 4.35
CA ASN A 220 11.51 -14.05 5.46
C ASN A 220 11.41 -12.59 5.00
N GLY A 221 10.83 -11.73 5.83
CA GLY A 221 10.60 -10.31 5.48
C GLY A 221 9.51 -10.08 4.44
N ALA A 222 8.62 -11.06 4.20
CA ALA A 222 7.57 -10.93 3.19
C ALA A 222 6.51 -9.90 3.58
N VAL A 223 6.25 -8.94 2.68
CA VAL A 223 5.04 -8.10 2.70
C VAL A 223 3.99 -8.79 1.85
N ILE A 224 2.95 -9.29 2.51
CA ILE A 224 1.88 -10.09 1.89
C ILE A 224 0.70 -9.18 1.59
N LEU A 225 0.30 -9.09 0.33
CA LEU A 225 -0.96 -8.42 -0.06
C LEU A 225 -2.06 -9.45 -0.24
N LEU A 226 -3.16 -9.25 0.48
CA LEU A 226 -4.43 -9.97 0.35
C LEU A 226 -5.59 -8.98 0.18
N HIS A 227 -6.68 -9.43 -0.46
CA HIS A 227 -7.92 -8.66 -0.50
C HIS A 227 -8.91 -9.26 0.51
N PRO A 228 -9.35 -8.48 1.51
CA PRO A 228 -10.15 -9.02 2.60
C PRO A 228 -11.61 -9.27 2.20
N THR A 229 -12.00 -8.85 1.00
CA THR A 229 -13.30 -9.19 0.38
C THR A 229 -13.33 -10.61 -0.20
N SER A 230 -12.18 -11.29 -0.30
CA SER A 230 -12.07 -12.67 -0.75
C SER A 230 -12.66 -13.63 0.29
N ALA A 231 -13.69 -14.39 -0.11
CA ALA A 231 -14.26 -15.44 0.73
C ALA A 231 -13.24 -16.54 1.05
N THR A 232 -12.38 -16.86 0.07
CA THR A 232 -11.30 -17.84 0.25
C THR A 232 -10.29 -17.36 1.27
N ASN A 233 -9.86 -16.06 1.24
CA ASN A 233 -8.97 -15.52 2.26
C ASN A 233 -9.60 -15.54 3.64
N ALA A 234 -10.88 -15.19 3.76
CA ALA A 234 -11.58 -15.25 5.04
C ALA A 234 -11.68 -16.67 5.60
N GLU A 235 -11.75 -17.69 4.73
CA GLU A 235 -11.77 -19.10 5.11
C GLU A 235 -10.40 -19.60 5.60
N ILE A 236 -9.31 -19.26 4.88
CA ILE A 236 -8.01 -19.88 5.10
C ILE A 236 -7.08 -19.08 6.02
N LEU A 237 -7.36 -17.82 6.32
CA LEU A 237 -6.41 -16.93 7.01
C LEU A 237 -5.96 -17.49 8.37
N GLY A 238 -6.87 -18.07 9.15
CA GLY A 238 -6.53 -18.68 10.43
C GLY A 238 -5.54 -19.83 10.30
N ASP A 239 -5.75 -20.69 9.29
CA ASP A 239 -4.84 -21.82 9.03
C ASP A 239 -3.48 -21.32 8.54
N VAL A 240 -3.45 -20.30 7.68
CA VAL A 240 -2.20 -19.69 7.21
C VAL A 240 -1.42 -19.09 8.37
N ILE A 241 -2.07 -18.32 9.26
CA ILE A 241 -1.41 -17.73 10.42
C ILE A 241 -0.81 -18.82 11.34
N ARG A 242 -1.59 -19.84 11.67
CA ARG A 242 -1.12 -20.96 12.53
C ARG A 242 0.06 -21.71 11.91
N GLU A 243 0.00 -21.96 10.60
CA GLU A 243 1.11 -22.64 9.90
C GLU A 243 2.38 -21.78 9.84
N LEU A 244 2.25 -20.48 9.61
CA LEU A 244 3.40 -19.56 9.66
C LEU A 244 4.00 -19.50 11.06
N LYS A 245 3.18 -19.39 12.11
CA LYS A 245 3.65 -19.47 13.51
C LYS A 245 4.37 -20.79 13.82
N ALA A 246 3.84 -21.91 13.32
CA ALA A 246 4.46 -23.23 13.50
C ALA A 246 5.83 -23.34 12.78
N GLN A 247 6.03 -22.57 11.69
CA GLN A 247 7.31 -22.43 11.00
C GLN A 247 8.25 -21.40 11.64
N GLY A 248 7.83 -20.77 12.75
CA GLY A 248 8.63 -19.82 13.52
C GLY A 248 8.52 -18.37 13.02
N PHE A 249 7.56 -18.04 12.16
CA PHE A 249 7.32 -16.66 11.77
C PHE A 249 6.55 -15.88 12.83
N SER A 250 7.00 -14.67 13.10
CA SER A 250 6.24 -13.60 13.77
C SER A 250 5.59 -12.67 12.76
N PHE A 251 4.63 -11.86 13.23
CA PHE A 251 3.90 -10.92 12.39
C PHE A 251 4.30 -9.50 12.78
N GLY A 252 4.97 -8.80 11.86
CA GLY A 252 5.46 -7.44 12.08
C GLY A 252 4.43 -6.37 11.73
N THR A 253 4.68 -5.16 12.22
CA THR A 253 3.92 -3.94 11.90
C THR A 253 4.64 -3.12 10.83
N LEU A 254 3.92 -2.21 10.15
CA LEU A 254 4.55 -1.30 9.19
C LEU A 254 5.57 -0.35 9.85
N ASP A 255 5.38 0.00 11.11
CA ASP A 255 6.35 0.79 11.87
C ASP A 255 7.66 0.00 12.04
N GLY A 256 7.56 -1.30 12.37
CA GLY A 256 8.72 -2.19 12.41
C GLY A 256 9.42 -2.35 11.05
N LEU A 257 8.63 -2.51 9.97
CA LEU A 257 9.14 -2.61 8.60
C LEU A 257 9.92 -1.35 8.18
N THR A 258 9.42 -0.17 8.54
CA THR A 258 9.95 1.11 8.08
C THR A 258 10.92 1.78 9.04
N GLY A 259 11.18 1.15 10.20
CA GLY A 259 12.06 1.69 11.25
C GLY A 259 11.47 2.90 11.98
N GLN A 260 10.16 3.10 11.93
CA GLN A 260 9.47 4.09 12.75
C GLN A 260 9.13 3.42 14.10
N ASN A 261 10.11 3.39 15.01
CA ASN A 261 9.81 2.99 16.39
C ASN A 261 9.01 4.13 17.05
N ASN A 262 7.74 3.92 17.29
CA ASN A 262 7.04 4.67 18.30
C ASN A 262 7.66 4.28 19.64
N GLU A 263 8.13 5.25 20.45
CA GLU A 263 8.75 5.04 21.76
C GLU A 263 7.82 4.36 22.80
N THR A 264 6.71 3.76 22.36
CA THR A 264 5.69 3.12 23.20
C THR A 264 5.74 1.61 23.25
N ASP A 265 6.65 0.94 22.52
CA ASP A 265 6.76 -0.53 22.49
C ASP A 265 7.81 -1.07 23.48
N ILE A 266 8.03 -0.40 24.62
CA ILE A 266 8.78 -0.95 25.75
C ILE A 266 7.84 -1.00 26.98
N SER A 267 7.05 -2.04 27.06
CA SER A 267 6.46 -2.47 28.33
C SER A 267 6.28 -3.98 28.34
#